data_098c49333e8033df7ecde868331e5255
#
_entry.id   098c49333e8033df7ecde868331e5255
#
_cell.length_a   1.000
_cell.length_b   1.000
_cell.length_c   1.000
_cell.angle_alpha   90.00
_cell.angle_beta   90.00
_cell.angle_gamma   90.00
#
_symmetry.space_group_name_H-M   'P 1'
#
loop_
_entity.id
_entity.type
_entity.pdbx_description
1 polymer ?
#
loop_
_entity_poly.entity_id
_entity_poly.type
_entity_poly.pdbx_seq_one_letter_code
_entity_poly.pdbx_strand_id
1 'polypeptide(L)' 'MKVFLNQKKYGIVVSVNNHGAGDYLEIKTEKNKKILVPFITSHILDTNLQENILTLNPLYFSDDI' A
#
# COMPACT_ATOMS: atom_id res chain seq x y z
N MET A 1 0.37 5.88 7.75
CA MET A 1 1.28 6.01 6.61
C MET A 1 0.44 6.23 5.35
N LYS A 2 0.77 7.24 4.59
CA LYS A 2 0.07 7.54 3.34
C LYS A 2 0.54 6.63 2.24
N VAL A 3 -0.37 6.20 1.39
CA VAL A 3 -0.06 5.30 0.27
C VAL A 3 -0.29 6.04 -1.03
N PHE A 4 0.71 6.02 -1.91
CA PHE A 4 0.65 6.67 -3.21
C PHE A 4 0.75 5.66 -4.33
N LEU A 5 0.04 5.92 -5.41
CA LEU A 5 0.07 5.11 -6.63
C LEU A 5 0.06 6.08 -7.80
N ASN A 6 1.09 5.99 -8.67
CA ASN A 6 1.25 6.89 -9.82
C ASN A 6 1.22 8.36 -9.40
N GLN A 7 1.89 8.69 -8.30
CA GLN A 7 2.00 10.05 -7.77
C GLN A 7 0.68 10.63 -7.27
N LYS A 8 -0.34 9.79 -7.12
CA LYS A 8 -1.62 10.20 -6.54
C LYS A 8 -1.83 9.48 -5.23
N LYS A 9 -2.51 10.15 -4.30
CA LYS A 9 -2.84 9.52 -3.03
C LYS A 9 -3.85 8.40 -3.28
N TYR A 10 -3.49 7.20 -2.89
CA TYR A 10 -4.30 6.00 -3.09
C TYR A 10 -5.08 5.63 -1.84
N GLY A 11 -4.47 5.80 -0.68
CA GLY A 11 -5.10 5.44 0.58
C GLY A 11 -4.16 5.61 1.75
N ILE A 12 -4.48 4.92 2.84
CA ILE A 12 -3.64 4.91 4.04
C ILE A 12 -3.46 3.48 4.53
N VAL A 13 -2.33 3.22 5.16
CA VAL A 13 -2.11 1.95 5.84
C VAL A 13 -2.82 2.01 7.18
N VAL A 14 -3.77 1.11 7.40
CA VAL A 14 -4.53 1.07 8.66
C VAL A 14 -4.02 0.00 9.60
N SER A 15 -3.36 -1.05 9.09
CA SER A 15 -2.74 -2.04 9.95
C SER A 15 -1.71 -2.84 9.18
N VAL A 16 -0.84 -3.52 9.93
CA VAL A 16 0.13 -4.46 9.38
C VAL A 16 -0.15 -5.81 10.01
N ASN A 17 -0.40 -6.82 9.19
CA ASN A 17 -0.73 -8.16 9.68
C ASN A 17 0.33 -9.16 9.22
N ASN A 18 0.62 -10.11 10.08
CA ASN A 18 1.52 -11.21 9.77
C ASN A 18 0.75 -12.51 9.93
N HIS A 19 0.49 -13.19 8.83
CA HIS A 19 -0.31 -14.40 8.82
C HIS A 19 0.54 -15.65 8.59
N GLY A 20 1.80 -15.62 9.01
CA GLY A 20 2.67 -16.78 8.90
C GLY A 20 3.33 -16.95 7.54
N ALA A 21 2.78 -16.36 6.49
CA ALA A 21 3.34 -16.44 5.14
C ALA A 21 4.02 -15.15 4.73
N GLY A 22 4.26 -14.24 5.67
CA GLY A 22 4.84 -12.94 5.43
C GLY A 22 3.94 -11.82 5.89
N ASP A 23 4.39 -10.60 5.72
CA ASP A 23 3.65 -9.44 6.18
C ASP A 23 2.68 -8.95 5.11
N TYR A 24 1.50 -8.55 5.55
CA TYR A 24 0.50 -7.92 4.71
C TYR A 24 0.15 -6.56 5.28
N LEU A 25 -0.03 -5.59 4.39
CA LEU A 25 -0.50 -4.27 4.76
C LEU A 25 -2.00 -4.21 4.48
N GLU A 26 -2.77 -3.75 5.46
CA GLU A 26 -4.17 -3.45 5.24
C GLU A 26 -4.27 -1.98 4.90
N ILE A 27 -4.74 -1.68 3.71
CA ILE A 27 -4.83 -0.32 3.18
C ILE A 27 -6.29 0.03 2.98
N LYS A 28 -6.67 1.19 3.52
CA LYS A 28 -7.99 1.75 3.24
C LYS A 28 -7.82 2.76 2.11
N THR A 29 -8.48 2.49 0.99
CA THR A 29 -8.34 3.34 -0.20
C THR A 29 -9.15 4.62 -0.06
N GLU A 30 -8.87 5.58 -0.95
CA GLU A 30 -9.64 6.82 -0.99
C GLU A 30 -11.11 6.58 -1.32
N LYS A 31 -11.42 5.43 -1.92
CA LYS A 31 -12.80 5.03 -2.22
C LYS A 31 -13.44 4.25 -1.07
N ASN A 32 -12.82 4.31 0.11
CA ASN A 32 -13.33 3.69 1.33
C ASN A 32 -13.39 2.16 1.27
N LYS A 33 -12.50 1.56 0.50
CA LYS A 33 -12.37 0.11 0.41
C LYS A 33 -11.12 -0.35 1.14
N LYS A 34 -11.16 -1.54 1.71
CA LYS A 34 -9.99 -2.14 2.33
C LYS A 34 -9.41 -3.19 1.42
N ILE A 35 -8.10 -3.13 1.23
CA ILE A 35 -7.38 -4.14 0.46
C ILE A 35 -6.19 -4.64 1.25
N LEU A 36 -5.78 -5.87 0.97
CA LEU A 36 -4.58 -6.46 1.55
C LEU A 36 -3.49 -6.49 0.50
N VAL A 37 -2.33 -5.95 0.85
CA VAL A 37 -1.20 -5.87 -0.06
C VAL A 37 0.00 -6.57 0.59
N PRO A 38 0.59 -7.57 -0.06
CA PRO A 38 1.78 -8.20 0.51
C PRO A 38 2.94 -7.21 0.52
N PHE A 39 3.66 -7.19 1.65
CA PHE A 39 4.79 -6.27 1.80
C PHE A 39 6.03 -6.89 1.20
N ILE A 40 6.10 -6.90 -0.13
CA ILE A 40 7.22 -7.47 -0.89
C ILE A 40 7.68 -6.46 -1.93
N THR A 41 8.93 -6.58 -2.35
CA THR A 41 9.56 -5.60 -3.23
C THR A 41 8.90 -5.49 -4.60
N SER A 42 8.26 -6.56 -5.08
CA SER A 42 7.56 -6.51 -6.36
C SER A 42 6.33 -5.61 -6.32
N HIS A 43 5.68 -5.49 -5.17
CA HIS A 43 4.45 -4.70 -5.02
C HIS A 43 4.70 -3.32 -4.43
N ILE A 44 5.81 -3.14 -3.72
CA ILE A 44 6.14 -1.89 -3.04
C ILE A 44 7.37 -1.30 -3.72
N LEU A 45 7.22 -0.15 -4.36
CA LEU A 45 8.34 0.52 -5.01
C LEU A 45 9.26 1.21 -4.02
N ASP A 46 8.66 1.89 -3.05
CA ASP A 46 9.44 2.69 -2.13
C ASP A 46 8.72 2.86 -0.80
N THR A 47 9.48 2.97 0.27
CA THR A 47 8.95 3.24 1.60
C THR A 47 9.78 4.37 2.19
N ASN A 48 9.16 5.51 2.43
CA ASN A 48 9.82 6.67 3.02
C ASN A 48 9.33 6.85 4.44
N LEU A 49 10.14 6.39 5.39
CA LEU A 49 9.75 6.45 6.80
C LEU A 49 9.79 7.87 7.35
N GLN A 50 10.66 8.72 6.83
CA GLN A 50 10.75 10.09 7.31
C GLN A 50 9.51 10.90 6.94
N GLU A 51 8.98 10.68 5.75
CA GLU A 51 7.79 11.37 5.29
C GLU A 51 6.52 10.58 5.54
N ASN A 52 6.67 9.36 6.05
CA ASN A 52 5.55 8.47 6.34
C ASN A 52 4.73 8.16 5.09
N ILE A 53 5.43 7.84 3.99
CA ILE A 53 4.83 7.59 2.68
C ILE A 53 5.27 6.22 2.17
N LEU A 54 4.33 5.51 1.59
CA LEU A 54 4.58 4.24 0.92
C LEU A 54 4.09 4.34 -0.51
N THR A 55 4.91 3.91 -1.46
CA THR A 55 4.59 3.98 -2.88
C THR A 55 4.38 2.58 -3.44
N LEU A 56 3.22 2.34 -4.03
CA LEU A 56 2.88 1.05 -4.63
C LEU A 56 3.40 0.97 -6.06
N ASN A 57 3.64 -0.26 -6.51
CA ASN A 57 4.06 -0.51 -7.88
C ASN A 57 2.83 -0.52 -8.79
N PRO A 58 2.73 0.41 -9.75
CA PRO A 58 1.55 0.50 -10.62
C PRO A 58 1.37 -0.68 -11.55
N LEU A 59 2.37 -1.57 -11.67
CA LEU A 59 2.20 -2.78 -12.45
C LEU A 59 1.21 -3.76 -11.82
N TYR A 60 0.98 -3.66 -10.51
CA TYR A 60 0.12 -4.58 -9.78
C TYR A 60 -1.14 -3.93 -9.25
N PHE A 61 -1.29 -2.61 -9.40
CA PHE A 61 -2.42 -1.88 -8.87
C PHE A 61 -2.95 -0.90 -9.91
N SER A 62 -4.26 -0.66 -9.85
CA SER A 62 -4.92 0.26 -10.77
C SER A 62 -5.60 1.39 -10.00
N ASP A 63 -5.60 2.58 -10.59
CA ASP A 63 -6.31 3.72 -10.04
C ASP A 63 -7.82 3.54 -10.05
N ASP A 64 -8.32 2.57 -10.80
CA ASP A 64 -9.75 2.37 -10.99
C ASP A 64 -10.40 1.47 -9.96
N ILE A 65 -9.65 1.06 -8.96
CA ILE A 65 -10.17 0.18 -7.92
C ILE A 65 -11.02 0.96 -6.92
#